data_5d6603f83baa1cf541fae1b618134fb9
#
_entry.id   5d6603f83baa1cf541fae1b618134fb9
#
_cell.length_a   1.000
_cell.length_b   1.000
_cell.length_c   1.000
_cell.angle_alpha   90.00
_cell.angle_beta   90.00
_cell.angle_gamma   90.00
#
_symmetry.space_group_name_H-M   'P 1'
#
loop_
_entity.id
_entity.type
_entity.pdbx_description
1 polymer ?
#
loop_
_entity_poly.entity_id
_entity_poly.type
_entity_poly.pdbx_seq_one_letter_code
_entity_poly.pdbx_strand_id
1 'polypeptide(L)'
;LIDSLQPVRIFGGNDRREEFQYAVSYAEKYTPQVVGAYLDDGTGSYVNGVYLRKWRAIVDLTADRLLKRVFYGPWYDKQRLLGGTRWVKECYLNFPDLAPEELKSRKDIFPLEREVFRADSLRRLLESLVDAYRTPSDEDFSVAQLYQEYDVFVVLPHSKAVARYFGGEKSYNEAIGKYLKGKGKVAVKYHPRESRFYFDCDASVTVFPASLPAEILFSFVQSKCVVGDSSALLSAAWLMPESRTICLCPRGLDENPILSLVKRVPPVEIVYS
;
A
#
# COMPACT_ATOMS: atom_id res chain seq x y z
N LEU A 1 -20.04 -17.54 -13.58
CA LEU A 1 -18.64 -17.87 -13.23
C LEU A 1 -18.54 -18.42 -11.81
N ILE A 2 -19.10 -17.72 -10.78
CA ILE A 2 -19.07 -18.17 -9.38
C ILE A 2 -19.78 -19.53 -9.22
N ASP A 3 -20.92 -19.71 -9.86
CA ASP A 3 -21.69 -20.95 -9.81
C ASP A 3 -20.92 -22.17 -10.35
N SER A 4 -20.09 -21.94 -11.35
CA SER A 4 -19.28 -23.01 -11.98
C SER A 4 -17.97 -23.30 -11.24
N LEU A 5 -17.41 -22.32 -10.54
CA LEU A 5 -16.13 -22.45 -9.84
C LEU A 5 -16.26 -23.01 -8.42
N GLN A 6 -17.42 -22.83 -7.77
CA GLN A 6 -17.66 -23.21 -6.37
C GLN A 6 -16.48 -22.83 -5.45
N PRO A 7 -16.13 -21.53 -5.35
CA PRO A 7 -14.92 -21.12 -4.68
C PRO A 7 -14.95 -21.45 -3.18
N VAL A 8 -13.86 -21.96 -2.66
CA VAL A 8 -13.66 -22.18 -1.22
C VAL A 8 -13.22 -20.89 -0.51
N ARG A 9 -12.41 -20.08 -1.19
CA ARG A 9 -12.00 -18.75 -0.72
C ARG A 9 -12.13 -17.70 -1.81
N ILE A 10 -12.52 -16.48 -1.41
CA ILE A 10 -12.56 -15.30 -2.27
C ILE A 10 -11.69 -14.23 -1.62
N PHE A 11 -10.62 -13.86 -2.29
CA PHE A 11 -9.66 -12.87 -1.81
C PHE A 11 -10.00 -11.46 -2.31
N GLY A 12 -9.76 -10.45 -1.46
CA GLY A 12 -9.88 -9.05 -1.81
C GLY A 12 -8.98 -8.15 -0.99
N GLY A 13 -8.31 -7.19 -1.65
CA GLY A 13 -7.49 -6.18 -1.00
C GLY A 13 -8.32 -5.03 -0.40
N ASN A 14 -9.60 -4.89 -0.79
CA ASN A 14 -10.49 -3.89 -0.22
C ASN A 14 -11.89 -4.48 -0.02
N ASP A 15 -12.15 -4.93 1.20
CA ASP A 15 -13.41 -5.58 1.59
C ASP A 15 -14.62 -4.62 1.65
N ARG A 16 -14.40 -3.30 1.51
CA ARG A 16 -15.47 -2.29 1.40
C ARG A 16 -16.02 -2.16 -0.01
N ARG A 17 -15.33 -2.74 -1.01
CA ARG A 17 -15.78 -2.76 -2.39
C ARG A 17 -17.01 -3.64 -2.52
N GLU A 18 -17.97 -3.14 -3.28
CA GLU A 18 -19.24 -3.80 -3.54
C GLU A 18 -19.04 -5.14 -4.26
N GLU A 19 -18.09 -5.21 -5.16
CA GLU A 19 -17.78 -6.39 -5.96
C GLU A 19 -17.34 -7.56 -5.07
N PHE A 20 -16.45 -7.31 -4.10
CA PHE A 20 -15.98 -8.32 -3.17
C PHE A 20 -17.13 -8.82 -2.30
N GLN A 21 -17.89 -7.91 -1.69
CA GLN A 21 -18.99 -8.25 -0.82
C GLN A 21 -20.10 -9.02 -1.54
N TYR A 22 -20.42 -8.56 -2.76
CA TYR A 22 -21.39 -9.27 -3.60
C TYR A 22 -20.92 -10.68 -3.95
N ALA A 23 -19.66 -10.82 -4.38
CA ALA A 23 -19.09 -12.11 -4.73
C ALA A 23 -19.15 -13.12 -3.57
N VAL A 24 -18.76 -12.70 -2.35
CA VAL A 24 -18.83 -13.59 -1.17
C VAL A 24 -20.27 -13.89 -0.80
N SER A 25 -21.15 -12.88 -0.74
CA SER A 25 -22.56 -13.07 -0.38
C SER A 25 -23.33 -13.94 -1.38
N TYR A 26 -22.96 -13.86 -2.65
CA TYR A 26 -23.53 -14.69 -3.70
C TYR A 26 -23.01 -16.13 -3.62
N ALA A 27 -21.70 -16.29 -3.42
CA ALA A 27 -21.09 -17.62 -3.30
C ALA A 27 -21.61 -18.40 -2.10
N GLU A 28 -21.91 -17.75 -0.97
CA GLU A 28 -22.49 -18.40 0.23
C GLU A 28 -23.80 -19.16 -0.06
N LYS A 29 -24.57 -18.74 -1.08
CA LYS A 29 -25.83 -19.42 -1.45
C LYS A 29 -25.59 -20.81 -2.04
N TYR A 30 -24.45 -21.03 -2.68
CA TYR A 30 -24.11 -22.28 -3.37
C TYR A 30 -22.98 -23.04 -2.66
N THR A 31 -22.17 -22.36 -1.92
CA THR A 31 -21.04 -22.90 -1.16
C THR A 31 -21.05 -22.30 0.25
N PRO A 32 -21.87 -22.83 1.18
CA PRO A 32 -22.05 -22.26 2.52
C PRO A 32 -20.75 -22.12 3.33
N GLN A 33 -19.72 -22.91 3.02
CA GLN A 33 -18.39 -22.86 3.65
C GLN A 33 -17.43 -21.85 3.01
N VAL A 34 -17.86 -21.07 2.01
CA VAL A 34 -16.99 -20.08 1.39
C VAL A 34 -16.45 -19.10 2.41
N VAL A 35 -15.17 -18.78 2.29
CA VAL A 35 -14.47 -17.85 3.15
C VAL A 35 -14.11 -16.60 2.35
N GLY A 36 -14.60 -15.45 2.79
CA GLY A 36 -14.06 -14.16 2.35
C GLY A 36 -12.75 -13.90 3.07
N ALA A 37 -11.68 -13.69 2.31
CA ALA A 37 -10.33 -13.46 2.80
C ALA A 37 -9.86 -12.05 2.39
N TYR A 38 -9.39 -11.29 3.37
CA TYR A 38 -8.84 -9.96 3.16
C TYR A 38 -7.31 -10.05 3.00
N LEU A 39 -6.79 -9.44 1.96
CA LEU A 39 -5.34 -9.25 1.77
C LEU A 39 -4.97 -7.82 2.13
N ASP A 40 -3.86 -7.65 2.84
CA ASP A 40 -3.38 -6.34 3.29
C ASP A 40 -3.24 -5.33 2.14
N ASP A 41 -3.96 -4.22 2.26
CA ASP A 41 -3.95 -3.09 1.32
C ASP A 41 -3.22 -1.87 1.95
N GLY A 42 -2.21 -2.14 2.77
CA GLY A 42 -1.35 -1.15 3.39
C GLY A 42 -1.91 -0.54 4.68
N THR A 43 -1.73 0.77 4.89
CA THR A 43 -2.04 1.41 6.19
C THR A 43 -3.49 1.31 6.64
N GLY A 44 -4.43 1.10 5.73
CA GLY A 44 -5.85 0.98 6.04
C GLY A 44 -6.22 -0.21 6.92
N SER A 45 -5.37 -1.24 6.96
CA SER A 45 -5.54 -2.43 7.79
C SER A 45 -5.24 -2.19 9.27
N TYR A 46 -4.37 -1.20 9.57
CA TYR A 46 -3.80 -0.99 10.91
C TYR A 46 -4.29 0.28 11.58
N VAL A 47 -4.73 1.25 10.80
CA VAL A 47 -5.16 2.55 11.30
C VAL A 47 -6.67 2.66 11.15
N ASN A 48 -7.37 2.69 12.27
CA ASN A 48 -8.77 3.05 12.27
C ASN A 48 -8.92 4.37 11.53
N GLY A 49 -9.81 4.44 10.54
CA GLY A 49 -10.04 5.60 9.65
C GLY A 49 -10.33 6.93 10.38
N VAL A 50 -9.41 7.31 11.26
CA VAL A 50 -9.46 8.43 12.21
C VAL A 50 -9.22 9.78 11.53
N TYR A 51 -9.04 9.80 10.19
CA TYR A 51 -8.80 11.04 9.46
C TYR A 51 -10.00 12.01 9.43
N LEU A 52 -11.19 11.55 9.83
CA LEU A 52 -12.35 12.40 9.94
C LEU A 52 -12.65 12.69 11.43
N ARG A 53 -12.99 13.92 11.77
CA ARG A 53 -13.51 14.27 13.11
C ARG A 53 -14.52 13.22 13.53
N LYS A 54 -14.30 12.59 14.69
CA LYS A 54 -14.96 11.34 15.15
C LYS A 54 -16.46 11.25 14.86
N TRP A 55 -17.21 12.31 15.09
CA TRP A 55 -18.66 12.31 14.91
C TRP A 55 -19.10 12.36 13.42
N ARG A 56 -18.39 13.15 12.57
CA ARG A 56 -18.67 13.19 11.12
C ARG A 56 -18.39 11.85 10.47
N ALA A 57 -17.32 11.19 10.85
CA ALA A 57 -17.01 9.85 10.34
C ALA A 57 -18.10 8.82 10.70
N ILE A 58 -18.71 8.94 11.90
CA ILE A 58 -19.81 8.06 12.31
C ILE A 58 -21.06 8.33 11.48
N VAL A 59 -21.41 9.60 11.31
CA VAL A 59 -22.60 10.00 10.54
C VAL A 59 -22.44 9.61 9.07
N ASP A 60 -21.28 9.92 8.47
CA ASP A 60 -21.00 9.60 7.06
C ASP A 60 -21.00 8.09 6.81
N LEU A 61 -20.41 7.30 7.71
CA LEU A 61 -20.43 5.83 7.62
C LEU A 61 -21.85 5.28 7.74
N THR A 62 -22.63 5.80 8.67
CA THR A 62 -24.00 5.31 8.91
C THR A 62 -24.92 5.69 7.77
N ALA A 63 -24.87 6.94 7.32
CA ALA A 63 -25.67 7.42 6.20
C ALA A 63 -25.31 6.69 4.89
N ASP A 64 -24.02 6.57 4.58
CA ASP A 64 -23.55 5.84 3.38
C ASP A 64 -23.92 4.34 3.44
N ARG A 65 -23.84 3.72 4.62
CA ARG A 65 -24.26 2.32 4.81
C ARG A 65 -25.75 2.15 4.57
N LEU A 66 -26.58 3.04 5.09
CA LEU A 66 -28.04 2.99 4.91
C LEU A 66 -28.42 3.22 3.46
N LEU A 67 -27.89 4.29 2.83
CA LEU A 67 -28.15 4.61 1.44
C LEU A 67 -27.72 3.45 0.51
N LYS A 68 -26.52 2.93 0.68
CA LYS A 68 -26.01 1.84 -0.15
C LYS A 68 -26.76 0.52 0.09
N ARG A 69 -27.27 0.27 1.30
CA ARG A 69 -28.16 -0.88 1.53
C ARG A 69 -29.48 -0.79 0.79
N VAL A 70 -30.00 0.43 0.58
CA VAL A 70 -31.19 0.63 -0.25
C VAL A 70 -30.91 0.29 -1.72
N PHE A 71 -29.73 0.68 -2.24
CA PHE A 71 -29.36 0.45 -3.64
C PHE A 71 -28.85 -0.96 -3.91
N TYR A 72 -28.01 -1.50 -3.05
CA TYR A 72 -27.34 -2.80 -3.27
C TYR A 72 -28.01 -3.96 -2.54
N GLY A 73 -28.81 -3.67 -1.51
CA GLY A 73 -29.47 -4.68 -0.72
C GLY A 73 -28.82 -4.95 0.64
N PRO A 74 -29.42 -5.85 1.43
CA PRO A 74 -29.03 -6.11 2.83
C PRO A 74 -27.63 -6.74 2.97
N TRP A 75 -27.04 -7.23 1.88
CA TRP A 75 -25.71 -7.80 1.90
C TRP A 75 -24.60 -6.73 2.03
N TYR A 76 -24.87 -5.50 1.65
CA TYR A 76 -23.86 -4.44 1.76
C TYR A 76 -23.51 -4.12 3.22
N ASP A 77 -22.22 -4.16 3.54
CA ASP A 77 -21.66 -3.83 4.85
C ASP A 77 -20.46 -2.92 4.71
N LYS A 78 -20.45 -1.79 5.42
CA LYS A 78 -19.33 -0.86 5.45
C LYS A 78 -18.81 -0.73 6.86
N GLN A 79 -17.54 -1.05 7.04
CA GLN A 79 -16.84 -0.96 8.31
C GLN A 79 -15.75 0.11 8.27
N ARG A 80 -15.29 0.55 9.45
CA ARG A 80 -14.21 1.55 9.57
C ARG A 80 -12.85 0.98 9.24
N LEU A 81 -12.61 -0.25 9.64
CA LEU A 81 -11.38 -0.99 9.36
C LEU A 81 -11.52 -1.75 8.04
N LEU A 82 -10.44 -1.78 7.28
CA LEU A 82 -10.29 -2.76 6.21
C LEU A 82 -10.14 -4.16 6.82
N GLY A 83 -10.71 -5.15 6.17
CA GLY A 83 -10.83 -6.50 6.73
C GLY A 83 -11.96 -6.66 7.77
N GLY A 84 -12.66 -5.57 8.12
CA GLY A 84 -13.66 -5.56 9.19
C GLY A 84 -15.08 -5.96 8.78
N THR A 85 -15.41 -6.07 7.49
CA THR A 85 -16.77 -6.39 7.05
C THR A 85 -17.18 -7.80 7.49
N ARG A 86 -18.49 -8.04 7.60
CA ARG A 86 -19.01 -9.36 8.00
C ARG A 86 -18.66 -10.48 7.03
N TRP A 87 -18.31 -10.13 5.80
CA TRP A 87 -17.96 -11.08 4.75
C TRP A 87 -16.54 -11.61 4.84
N VAL A 88 -15.67 -10.91 5.57
CA VAL A 88 -14.29 -11.35 5.85
C VAL A 88 -14.31 -12.26 7.07
N LYS A 89 -13.69 -13.42 6.95
CA LYS A 89 -13.41 -14.35 8.05
C LYS A 89 -11.92 -14.38 8.35
N GLU A 90 -11.10 -14.40 7.32
CA GLU A 90 -9.64 -14.46 7.38
C GLU A 90 -9.00 -13.15 6.93
N CYS A 91 -7.97 -12.68 7.63
CA CYS A 91 -7.17 -11.52 7.25
C CYS A 91 -5.70 -11.92 7.12
N TYR A 92 -5.12 -11.72 5.96
CA TYR A 92 -3.71 -11.94 5.68
C TYR A 92 -2.97 -10.62 5.69
N LEU A 93 -2.13 -10.39 6.69
CA LEU A 93 -1.52 -9.09 6.97
C LEU A 93 0.00 -9.16 6.89
N ASN A 94 0.62 -8.07 6.42
CA ASN A 94 2.07 -7.92 6.40
C ASN A 94 2.66 -7.89 7.83
N PHE A 95 1.93 -7.30 8.77
CA PHE A 95 2.32 -7.15 10.17
C PHE A 95 1.17 -7.58 11.10
N PRO A 96 0.93 -8.90 11.28
CA PRO A 96 -0.18 -9.41 12.09
C PRO A 96 -0.23 -8.85 13.52
N ASP A 97 0.96 -8.69 14.14
CA ASP A 97 1.08 -8.18 15.50
C ASP A 97 0.60 -6.74 15.66
N LEU A 98 0.62 -5.96 14.58
CA LEU A 98 0.15 -4.57 14.56
C LEU A 98 -1.34 -4.43 14.27
N ALA A 99 -2.04 -5.52 13.96
CA ALA A 99 -3.48 -5.49 13.71
C ALA A 99 -4.22 -4.91 14.93
N PRO A 100 -5.23 -4.05 14.70
CA PRO A 100 -6.08 -3.54 15.78
C PRO A 100 -6.80 -4.66 16.54
N GLU A 101 -6.94 -4.51 17.86
CA GLU A 101 -7.63 -5.49 18.70
C GLU A 101 -9.08 -5.76 18.23
N GLU A 102 -9.75 -4.75 17.69
CA GLU A 102 -11.08 -4.91 17.10
C GLU A 102 -11.07 -5.93 15.95
N LEU A 103 -10.01 -6.00 15.17
CA LEU A 103 -9.87 -6.96 14.07
C LEU A 103 -9.50 -8.34 14.61
N LYS A 104 -8.52 -8.42 15.52
CA LYS A 104 -8.07 -9.66 16.16
C LYS A 104 -9.17 -10.39 16.90
N SER A 105 -10.10 -9.65 17.53
CA SER A 105 -11.20 -10.25 18.30
C SER A 105 -12.31 -10.85 17.43
N ARG A 106 -12.33 -10.57 16.13
CA ARG A 106 -13.44 -10.93 15.23
C ARG A 106 -13.02 -11.75 14.02
N LYS A 107 -11.72 -11.80 13.71
CA LYS A 107 -11.18 -12.39 12.49
C LYS A 107 -10.01 -13.30 12.80
N ASP A 108 -9.85 -14.31 11.98
CA ASP A 108 -8.63 -15.10 11.98
C ASP A 108 -7.52 -14.31 11.27
N ILE A 109 -6.44 -14.02 11.99
CA ILE A 109 -5.33 -13.20 11.48
C ILE A 109 -4.16 -14.12 11.11
N PHE A 110 -3.71 -14.02 9.87
CA PHE A 110 -2.59 -14.78 9.32
C PHE A 110 -1.50 -13.85 8.81
N PRO A 111 -0.24 -14.24 8.88
CA PRO A 111 0.83 -13.54 8.18
C PRO A 111 0.64 -13.71 6.66
N LEU A 112 0.89 -12.62 5.93
CA LEU A 112 1.04 -12.70 4.48
C LEU A 112 2.47 -13.16 4.18
N GLU A 113 2.61 -14.22 3.39
CA GLU A 113 3.91 -14.82 3.07
C GLU A 113 4.64 -14.00 2.00
N ARG A 114 5.86 -13.54 2.30
CA ARG A 114 6.68 -12.75 1.36
C ARG A 114 7.09 -13.53 0.13
N GLU A 115 7.29 -14.83 0.29
CA GLU A 115 7.74 -15.76 -0.74
C GLU A 115 6.78 -15.77 -1.94
N VAL A 116 5.50 -15.52 -1.70
CA VAL A 116 4.49 -15.39 -2.77
C VAL A 116 4.83 -14.26 -3.73
N PHE A 117 5.40 -13.15 -3.21
CA PHE A 117 5.78 -11.98 -3.99
C PHE A 117 7.10 -12.14 -4.74
N ARG A 118 7.89 -13.18 -4.44
CA ARG A 118 9.18 -13.51 -5.08
C ARG A 118 9.11 -14.72 -6.00
N ALA A 119 7.93 -15.32 -6.14
CA ALA A 119 7.77 -16.52 -6.94
C ALA A 119 8.01 -16.26 -8.43
N ASP A 120 8.58 -17.24 -9.14
CA ASP A 120 8.79 -17.15 -10.60
C ASP A 120 7.51 -16.95 -11.41
N SER A 121 6.36 -17.37 -10.87
CA SER A 121 5.05 -17.12 -11.45
C SER A 121 4.73 -15.62 -11.45
N LEU A 122 5.05 -14.90 -10.37
CA LEU A 122 4.87 -13.46 -10.28
C LEU A 122 5.85 -12.74 -11.21
N ARG A 123 7.08 -13.24 -11.37
CA ARG A 123 8.06 -12.70 -12.30
C ARG A 123 7.54 -12.71 -13.74
N ARG A 124 6.97 -13.83 -14.20
CA ARG A 124 6.38 -13.94 -15.55
C ARG A 124 5.16 -13.05 -15.72
N LEU A 125 4.33 -12.95 -14.67
CA LEU A 125 3.20 -12.03 -14.66
C LEU A 125 3.66 -10.56 -14.72
N LEU A 126 4.77 -10.24 -14.04
CA LEU A 126 5.33 -8.89 -14.03
C LEU A 126 5.73 -8.41 -15.43
N GLU A 127 6.37 -9.25 -16.23
CA GLU A 127 6.77 -8.93 -17.60
C GLU A 127 5.54 -8.51 -18.43
N SER A 128 4.43 -9.25 -18.30
CA SER A 128 3.17 -8.90 -18.95
C SER A 128 2.48 -7.67 -18.35
N LEU A 129 2.60 -7.46 -17.03
CA LEU A 129 2.03 -6.29 -16.36
C LEU A 129 2.80 -5.01 -16.67
N VAL A 130 4.11 -5.06 -16.79
CA VAL A 130 4.94 -3.90 -17.17
C VAL A 130 4.50 -3.36 -18.52
N ASP A 131 4.31 -4.23 -19.50
CA ASP A 131 3.83 -3.82 -20.82
C ASP A 131 2.43 -3.22 -20.77
N ALA A 132 1.54 -3.77 -19.93
CA ALA A 132 0.17 -3.27 -19.78
C ALA A 132 0.08 -1.93 -19.04
N TYR A 133 1.03 -1.65 -18.10
CA TYR A 133 1.08 -0.42 -17.31
C TYR A 133 2.01 0.65 -17.88
N ARG A 134 2.72 0.34 -18.96
CA ARG A 134 3.63 1.27 -19.63
C ARG A 134 2.84 2.39 -20.28
N THR A 135 3.23 3.61 -19.98
CA THR A 135 2.69 4.81 -20.65
C THR A 135 3.73 5.35 -21.63
N PRO A 136 3.34 6.20 -22.60
CA PRO A 136 4.31 6.85 -23.48
C PRO A 136 5.41 7.64 -22.76
N SER A 137 5.17 8.08 -21.53
CA SER A 137 6.19 8.76 -20.71
C SER A 137 7.20 7.79 -20.07
N ASP A 138 7.00 6.50 -20.17
CA ASP A 138 7.85 5.45 -19.58
C ASP A 138 8.75 4.77 -20.64
N GLU A 139 9.00 5.43 -21.78
CA GLU A 139 9.75 4.84 -22.93
C GLU A 139 11.14 4.35 -22.53
N ASP A 140 11.80 5.03 -21.59
CA ASP A 140 13.15 4.68 -21.10
C ASP A 140 13.15 3.53 -20.07
N PHE A 141 11.98 3.08 -19.62
CA PHE A 141 11.91 2.01 -18.64
C PHE A 141 11.98 0.63 -19.30
N SER A 142 12.88 -0.21 -18.78
CA SER A 142 13.01 -1.61 -19.17
C SER A 142 12.85 -2.54 -17.96
N VAL A 143 12.33 -3.75 -18.21
CA VAL A 143 12.17 -4.79 -17.17
C VAL A 143 13.52 -5.15 -16.52
N ALA A 144 14.63 -5.04 -17.28
CA ALA A 144 15.97 -5.31 -16.75
C ALA A 144 16.34 -4.37 -15.58
N GLN A 145 15.76 -3.17 -15.51
CA GLN A 145 16.00 -2.24 -14.41
C GLN A 145 15.42 -2.72 -13.07
N LEU A 146 14.40 -3.59 -13.09
CA LEU A 146 13.84 -4.20 -11.88
C LEU A 146 14.81 -5.13 -11.17
N TYR A 147 15.78 -5.68 -11.89
CA TYR A 147 16.75 -6.64 -11.36
C TYR A 147 18.12 -6.01 -11.07
N GLN A 148 18.20 -4.66 -11.15
CA GLN A 148 19.43 -3.96 -10.78
C GLN A 148 19.48 -3.69 -9.29
N GLU A 149 20.71 -3.53 -8.79
CA GLU A 149 20.98 -3.05 -7.45
C GLU A 149 21.09 -1.53 -7.44
N TYR A 150 20.41 -0.87 -6.49
CA TYR A 150 20.44 0.56 -6.27
C TYR A 150 21.03 0.90 -4.90
N ASP A 151 21.73 2.01 -4.81
CA ASP A 151 22.20 2.50 -3.51
C ASP A 151 21.05 3.05 -2.69
N VAL A 152 20.12 3.77 -3.35
CA VAL A 152 18.93 4.34 -2.70
C VAL A 152 17.72 4.18 -3.60
N PHE A 153 16.60 3.77 -3.00
CA PHE A 153 15.28 3.80 -3.61
C PHE A 153 14.44 4.91 -2.97
N VAL A 154 14.05 5.90 -3.75
CA VAL A 154 13.24 7.04 -3.30
C VAL A 154 11.78 6.81 -3.62
N VAL A 155 10.93 6.85 -2.60
CA VAL A 155 9.47 6.77 -2.76
C VAL A 155 8.88 8.15 -2.52
N LEU A 156 8.44 8.77 -3.59
CA LEU A 156 7.96 10.15 -3.57
C LEU A 156 6.45 10.21 -3.30
N PRO A 157 6.00 11.04 -2.35
CA PRO A 157 4.58 11.32 -2.14
C PRO A 157 4.02 12.18 -3.29
N HIS A 158 2.73 12.39 -3.27
CA HIS A 158 2.10 13.33 -4.20
C HIS A 158 2.57 14.76 -3.90
N SER A 159 2.87 15.57 -4.93
CA SER A 159 3.37 16.96 -4.82
C SER A 159 2.51 17.86 -3.91
N LYS A 160 1.19 17.66 -3.86
CA LYS A 160 0.31 18.35 -2.92
C LYS A 160 0.62 18.04 -1.44
N ALA A 161 1.07 16.82 -1.14
CA ALA A 161 1.51 16.46 0.21
C ALA A 161 2.85 17.12 0.54
N VAL A 162 3.77 17.15 -0.44
CA VAL A 162 5.06 17.86 -0.32
C VAL A 162 4.84 19.35 -0.02
N ALA A 163 3.98 20.00 -0.80
CA ALA A 163 3.66 21.42 -0.59
C ALA A 163 3.03 21.68 0.79
N ARG A 164 2.14 20.78 1.22
CA ARG A 164 1.40 20.95 2.48
C ARG A 164 2.24 20.69 3.72
N TYR A 165 3.11 19.68 3.68
CA TYR A 165 3.76 19.15 4.88
C TYR A 165 5.25 19.51 4.95
N PHE A 166 5.91 19.72 3.83
CA PHE A 166 7.36 19.98 3.77
C PHE A 166 7.71 21.41 3.37
N GLY A 167 6.72 22.28 3.17
CA GLY A 167 6.97 23.65 2.73
C GLY A 167 7.37 23.79 1.26
N GLY A 168 7.21 22.72 0.47
CA GLY A 168 7.43 22.71 -0.97
C GLY A 168 8.51 21.74 -1.45
N GLU A 169 8.61 21.64 -2.77
CA GLU A 169 9.48 20.67 -3.46
C GLU A 169 10.96 20.88 -3.13
N LYS A 170 11.42 22.12 -3.05
CA LYS A 170 12.80 22.44 -2.74
C LYS A 170 13.22 21.90 -1.36
N SER A 171 12.46 22.21 -0.32
CA SER A 171 12.74 21.73 1.04
C SER A 171 12.72 20.21 1.14
N TYR A 172 11.79 19.57 0.41
CA TYR A 172 11.70 18.12 0.36
C TYR A 172 12.91 17.49 -0.34
N ASN A 173 13.31 18.04 -1.48
CA ASN A 173 14.50 17.59 -2.23
C ASN A 173 15.79 17.78 -1.40
N GLU A 174 15.92 18.89 -0.67
CA GLU A 174 17.03 19.10 0.26
C GLU A 174 17.05 18.04 1.39
N ALA A 175 15.89 17.68 1.93
CA ALA A 175 15.80 16.66 2.97
C ALA A 175 16.22 15.27 2.45
N ILE A 176 15.76 14.87 1.26
CA ILE A 176 16.16 13.62 0.60
C ILE A 176 17.61 13.65 0.18
N GLY A 177 18.09 14.78 -0.34
CA GLY A 177 19.45 14.97 -0.86
C GLY A 177 20.54 14.57 0.12
N LYS A 178 20.28 14.67 1.43
CA LYS A 178 21.20 14.19 2.48
C LYS A 178 21.50 12.69 2.38
N TYR A 179 20.54 11.89 1.89
CA TYR A 179 20.66 10.44 1.72
C TYR A 179 21.23 10.05 0.36
N LEU A 180 21.22 10.97 -0.60
CA LEU A 180 21.71 10.74 -1.97
C LEU A 180 23.16 11.12 -2.16
N LYS A 181 23.73 11.95 -1.27
CA LYS A 181 25.11 12.43 -1.38
C LYS A 181 26.09 11.27 -1.46
N GLY A 182 26.87 11.23 -2.54
CA GLY A 182 27.87 10.19 -2.80
C GLY A 182 27.30 8.85 -3.24
N LYS A 183 26.01 8.80 -3.61
CA LYS A 183 25.38 7.60 -4.18
C LYS A 183 25.49 7.57 -5.70
N GLY A 184 25.77 6.38 -6.25
CA GLY A 184 25.94 6.22 -7.70
C GLY A 184 24.65 5.96 -8.44
N LYS A 185 23.83 5.04 -7.95
CA LYS A 185 22.56 4.62 -8.59
C LYS A 185 21.37 4.89 -7.68
N VAL A 186 20.42 5.67 -8.16
CA VAL A 186 19.21 6.03 -7.45
C VAL A 186 17.99 5.56 -8.24
N ALA A 187 17.11 4.81 -7.58
CA ALA A 187 15.79 4.46 -8.10
C ALA A 187 14.75 5.45 -7.56
N VAL A 188 13.81 5.87 -8.38
CA VAL A 188 12.75 6.80 -7.99
C VAL A 188 11.39 6.28 -8.41
N LYS A 189 10.45 6.30 -7.49
CA LYS A 189 9.05 5.97 -7.71
C LYS A 189 8.17 7.13 -7.31
N TYR A 190 7.48 7.71 -8.27
CA TYR A 190 6.47 8.74 -8.03
C TYR A 190 5.16 8.14 -7.53
N HIS A 191 4.38 8.96 -6.84
CA HIS A 191 3.01 8.58 -6.48
C HIS A 191 2.18 8.31 -7.75
N PRO A 192 1.29 7.30 -7.79
CA PRO A 192 0.52 6.93 -9.00
C PRO A 192 -0.32 8.05 -9.63
N ARG A 193 -0.68 9.06 -8.84
CA ARG A 193 -1.45 10.23 -9.30
C ARG A 193 -0.60 11.46 -9.62
N GLU A 194 0.73 11.31 -9.61
CA GLU A 194 1.64 12.41 -9.93
C GLU A 194 1.86 12.47 -11.44
N SER A 195 1.68 13.66 -11.99
CA SER A 195 1.86 13.92 -13.42
C SER A 195 3.10 14.77 -13.73
N ARG A 196 3.82 15.20 -12.69
CA ARG A 196 4.99 16.07 -12.82
C ARG A 196 6.23 15.43 -12.22
N PHE A 197 7.35 15.58 -12.90
CA PHE A 197 8.64 15.25 -12.34
C PHE A 197 9.14 16.45 -11.51
N TYR A 198 9.16 16.33 -10.19
CA TYR A 198 9.58 17.39 -9.27
C TYR A 198 10.84 17.04 -8.48
N PHE A 199 11.35 15.83 -8.65
CA PHE A 199 12.55 15.36 -7.97
C PHE A 199 13.78 15.67 -8.82
N ASP A 200 14.79 16.24 -8.19
CA ASP A 200 16.07 16.61 -8.81
C ASP A 200 17.23 16.09 -7.98
N CYS A 201 18.19 15.44 -8.64
CA CYS A 201 19.43 15.01 -8.02
C CYS A 201 20.54 14.82 -9.06
N ASP A 202 21.79 14.95 -8.63
CA ASP A 202 23.00 14.81 -9.47
C ASP A 202 23.41 13.34 -9.74
N ALA A 203 22.70 12.37 -9.17
CA ALA A 203 23.00 10.94 -9.33
C ALA A 203 22.40 10.39 -10.62
N SER A 204 22.90 9.23 -11.06
CA SER A 204 22.25 8.46 -12.12
C SER A 204 20.89 7.96 -11.63
N VAL A 205 19.81 8.50 -12.17
CA VAL A 205 18.44 8.24 -11.73
C VAL A 205 17.74 7.28 -12.69
N THR A 206 17.18 6.21 -12.14
CA THR A 206 16.20 5.36 -12.82
C THR A 206 14.81 5.70 -12.28
N VAL A 207 13.94 6.22 -13.13
CA VAL A 207 12.55 6.51 -12.77
C VAL A 207 11.68 5.32 -13.14
N PHE A 208 11.02 4.74 -12.15
CA PHE A 208 10.06 3.67 -12.36
C PHE A 208 8.68 4.23 -12.71
N PRO A 209 7.91 3.54 -13.59
CA PRO A 209 6.56 3.96 -13.97
C PRO A 209 5.69 4.25 -12.74
N ALA A 210 5.07 5.42 -12.72
CA ALA A 210 4.22 5.82 -11.60
C ALA A 210 2.99 4.91 -11.42
N SER A 211 2.55 4.26 -12.49
CA SER A 211 1.44 3.30 -12.53
C SER A 211 1.76 1.94 -11.92
N LEU A 212 3.03 1.50 -11.89
CA LEU A 212 3.41 0.24 -11.28
C LEU A 212 3.21 0.28 -9.77
N PRO A 213 2.57 -0.72 -9.15
CA PRO A 213 2.49 -0.83 -7.70
C PRO A 213 3.88 -0.89 -7.04
N ALA A 214 4.05 -0.20 -5.92
CA ALA A 214 5.32 -0.18 -5.19
C ALA A 214 5.71 -1.57 -4.68
N GLU A 215 4.73 -2.38 -4.29
CA GLU A 215 4.90 -3.75 -3.82
C GLU A 215 5.55 -4.64 -4.89
N ILE A 216 5.17 -4.46 -6.13
CA ILE A 216 5.80 -5.16 -7.26
C ILE A 216 7.28 -4.74 -7.38
N LEU A 217 7.56 -3.45 -7.30
CA LEU A 217 8.94 -2.95 -7.39
C LEU A 217 9.79 -3.52 -6.24
N PHE A 218 9.32 -3.46 -5.01
CA PHE A 218 10.04 -3.96 -3.83
C PHE A 218 10.24 -5.49 -3.82
N SER A 219 9.44 -6.21 -4.60
CA SER A 219 9.61 -7.67 -4.73
C SER A 219 10.83 -8.05 -5.58
N PHE A 220 11.28 -7.18 -6.48
CA PHE A 220 12.33 -7.49 -7.45
C PHE A 220 13.53 -6.56 -7.38
N VAL A 221 13.32 -5.29 -7.06
CA VAL A 221 14.41 -4.31 -6.93
C VAL A 221 15.22 -4.61 -5.66
N GLN A 222 16.55 -4.55 -5.79
CA GLN A 222 17.44 -4.56 -4.65
C GLN A 222 17.92 -3.15 -4.35
N SER A 223 17.83 -2.73 -3.10
CA SER A 223 18.34 -1.44 -2.66
C SER A 223 18.89 -1.50 -1.25
N LYS A 224 19.98 -0.78 -1.00
CA LYS A 224 20.59 -0.68 0.35
C LYS A 224 19.77 0.19 1.29
N CYS A 225 19.05 1.17 0.73
CA CYS A 225 18.26 2.12 1.49
C CYS A 225 16.98 2.48 0.73
N VAL A 226 15.86 2.52 1.42
CA VAL A 226 14.59 3.07 0.92
C VAL A 226 14.26 4.31 1.72
N VAL A 227 14.00 5.43 1.05
CA VAL A 227 13.71 6.71 1.70
C VAL A 227 12.48 7.39 1.10
N GLY A 228 11.68 8.02 1.93
CA GLY A 228 10.51 8.78 1.48
C GLY A 228 9.56 9.19 2.59
N ASP A 229 8.37 9.63 2.19
CA ASP A 229 7.22 9.95 3.05
C ASP A 229 5.96 9.31 2.45
N SER A 230 5.86 8.01 2.52
CA SER A 230 4.75 7.28 1.92
C SER A 230 4.41 6.02 2.72
N SER A 231 3.13 5.65 2.70
CA SER A 231 2.68 4.35 3.25
C SER A 231 3.37 3.15 2.58
N ALA A 232 3.88 3.32 1.36
CA ALA A 232 4.67 2.32 0.66
C ALA A 232 5.98 1.95 1.39
N LEU A 233 6.46 2.77 2.33
CA LEU A 233 7.59 2.41 3.20
C LEU A 233 7.29 1.20 4.10
N LEU A 234 6.03 0.96 4.46
CA LEU A 234 5.62 -0.24 5.18
C LEU A 234 5.80 -1.48 4.31
N SER A 235 5.37 -1.39 3.05
CA SER A 235 5.58 -2.47 2.07
C SER A 235 7.07 -2.69 1.81
N ALA A 236 7.88 -1.61 1.73
CA ALA A 236 9.33 -1.72 1.61
C ALA A 236 9.95 -2.43 2.81
N ALA A 237 9.62 -2.02 4.04
CA ALA A 237 10.13 -2.65 5.26
C ALA A 237 9.75 -4.14 5.35
N TRP A 238 8.60 -4.49 4.82
CA TRP A 238 8.14 -5.87 4.79
C TRP A 238 8.80 -6.70 3.68
N LEU A 239 8.89 -6.19 2.45
CA LEU A 239 9.42 -6.93 1.29
C LEU A 239 10.95 -6.91 1.21
N MET A 240 11.58 -5.85 1.74
CA MET A 240 13.02 -5.60 1.69
C MET A 240 13.60 -5.47 3.12
N PRO A 241 13.51 -6.49 3.97
CA PRO A 241 13.89 -6.39 5.39
C PRO A 241 15.38 -6.11 5.61
N GLU A 242 16.22 -6.41 4.63
CA GLU A 242 17.67 -6.13 4.67
C GLU A 242 18.01 -4.70 4.28
N SER A 243 17.05 -3.96 3.72
CA SER A 243 17.21 -2.56 3.34
C SER A 243 16.96 -1.65 4.54
N ARG A 244 17.78 -0.63 4.70
CA ARG A 244 17.50 0.44 5.65
C ARG A 244 16.29 1.26 5.14
N THR A 245 15.20 1.27 5.87
CA THR A 245 14.00 2.04 5.50
C THR A 245 13.91 3.31 6.33
N ILE A 246 13.84 4.47 5.67
CA ILE A 246 13.85 5.80 6.29
C ILE A 246 12.56 6.53 5.93
N CYS A 247 11.79 6.87 6.95
CA CYS A 247 10.62 7.72 6.83
C CYS A 247 10.98 9.16 7.15
N LEU A 248 10.89 10.04 6.15
CA LEU A 248 10.99 11.49 6.36
C LEU A 248 9.69 12.00 6.95
N CYS A 249 9.78 12.64 8.10
CA CYS A 249 8.63 13.18 8.80
C CYS A 249 8.76 14.70 8.93
N PRO A 250 7.77 15.46 8.49
CA PRO A 250 7.74 16.90 8.76
C PRO A 250 7.62 17.18 10.26
N ARG A 251 8.30 18.20 10.76
CA ARG A 251 8.17 18.63 12.15
C ARG A 251 6.72 19.05 12.46
N GLY A 252 6.23 18.70 13.62
CA GLY A 252 4.88 19.06 14.07
C GLY A 252 3.75 18.12 13.63
N LEU A 253 4.06 16.98 12.98
CA LEU A 253 3.08 15.95 12.64
C LEU A 253 3.10 14.74 13.59
N ASP A 254 3.57 14.89 14.81
CA ASP A 254 3.74 13.80 15.79
C ASP A 254 2.44 13.02 16.08
N GLU A 255 1.28 13.63 15.90
CA GLU A 255 -0.04 13.00 16.07
C GLU A 255 -0.59 12.29 14.83
N ASN A 256 0.20 12.18 13.75
CA ASN A 256 -0.26 11.48 12.55
C ASN A 256 -0.38 9.97 12.84
N PRO A 257 -1.57 9.35 12.68
CA PRO A 257 -1.76 7.92 12.92
C PRO A 257 -0.87 7.01 12.07
N ILE A 258 -0.53 7.43 10.85
CA ILE A 258 0.39 6.68 9.98
C ILE A 258 1.79 6.71 10.59
N LEU A 259 2.25 7.86 11.06
CA LEU A 259 3.53 7.97 11.71
C LEU A 259 3.59 7.11 12.98
N SER A 260 2.51 7.11 13.76
CA SER A 260 2.39 6.24 14.94
C SER A 260 2.47 4.75 14.57
N LEU A 261 1.93 4.36 13.42
CA LEU A 261 2.07 3.00 12.90
C LEU A 261 3.50 2.72 12.46
N VAL A 262 4.09 3.61 11.66
CA VAL A 262 5.47 3.48 11.15
C VAL A 262 6.47 3.34 12.30
N LYS A 263 6.31 4.09 13.40
CA LYS A 263 7.12 3.97 14.64
C LYS A 263 7.12 2.56 15.26
N ARG A 264 6.10 1.77 14.99
CA ARG A 264 5.93 0.41 15.53
C ARG A 264 6.44 -0.68 14.60
N VAL A 265 6.87 -0.32 13.38
CA VAL A 265 7.38 -1.27 12.38
C VAL A 265 8.91 -1.24 12.39
N PRO A 266 9.60 -2.20 13.02
CA PRO A 266 11.03 -2.37 12.79
C PRO A 266 11.22 -2.91 11.36
N PRO A 267 12.12 -2.43 10.56
CA PRO A 267 13.26 -1.57 10.83
C PRO A 267 13.11 -0.13 10.28
N VAL A 268 11.97 0.51 10.41
CA VAL A 268 11.77 1.86 9.86
C VAL A 268 12.35 2.92 10.79
N GLU A 269 13.30 3.67 10.29
CA GLU A 269 13.89 4.82 10.97
C GLU A 269 13.11 6.09 10.62
N ILE A 270 12.74 6.88 11.63
CA ILE A 270 12.05 8.15 11.42
C ILE A 270 13.03 9.28 11.58
N VAL A 271 13.07 10.14 10.58
CA VAL A 271 13.90 11.33 10.56
C VAL A 271 13.03 12.56 10.36
N TYR A 272 13.13 13.50 11.31
CA TYR A 272 12.41 14.75 11.26
C TYR A 272 13.19 15.78 10.40
N SER A 273 12.51 16.29 9.39
CA SER A 273 13.04 17.28 8.44
C SER A 273 12.60 18.71 8.78
#